data_01c19e766cf84b0dd82599e50b226a35
#
_entry.id   01c19e766cf84b0dd82599e50b226a35
#
_cell.length_a   1.000
_cell.length_b   1.000
_cell.length_c   1.000
_cell.angle_alpha   90.00
_cell.angle_beta   90.00
_cell.angle_gamma   90.00
#
_symmetry.space_group_name_H-M   'P 1'
#
loop_
_entity.id
_entity.type
_entity.pdbx_description
1 polymer ?
#
loop_
_entity_poly.entity_id
_entity_poly.type
_entity_poly.pdbx_seq_one_letter_code
_entity_poly.pdbx_strand_id
1 'polypeptide(L)'
;LRDNYGTLEQISLLSTKTNYYISDDLNITGYNFKKNIDRDSYNRVKLVQDNTKEGVRKVYVAQDDENQRKWGILQYYEKVDKTATENQIKQRGDALLKVKNRELKSLRVECVGLPYSFRAGNWLTVKLDPLTKAGFVNMQEYIATDCSHTWKNNEHIVKLNLSQYSLDVGV
;
A
#
# COMPACT_ATOMS: atom_id res chain seq x y z
N LEU A 1 5.38 -10.24 -11.10
CA LEU A 1 6.35 -10.42 -12.19
C LEU A 1 7.56 -9.55 -11.91
N ARG A 2 8.75 -10.08 -12.12
CA ARG A 2 10.03 -9.39 -11.98
C ARG A 2 10.84 -9.56 -13.27
N ASP A 3 11.43 -8.47 -13.73
CA ASP A 3 12.44 -8.56 -14.80
C ASP A 3 13.76 -9.03 -14.21
N ASN A 4 14.30 -10.12 -14.74
CA ASN A 4 15.59 -10.67 -14.41
C ASN A 4 16.50 -10.64 -15.64
N TYR A 5 17.13 -9.48 -15.89
CA TYR A 5 18.02 -9.22 -17.02
C TYR A 5 17.41 -9.59 -18.38
N GLY A 6 16.17 -9.13 -18.64
CA GLY A 6 15.44 -9.37 -19.87
C GLY A 6 14.57 -10.64 -19.86
N THR A 7 14.57 -11.41 -18.78
CA THR A 7 13.68 -12.56 -18.57
C THR A 7 12.62 -12.22 -17.53
N LEU A 8 11.34 -12.39 -17.87
CA LEU A 8 10.25 -12.18 -16.92
C LEU A 8 10.07 -13.42 -16.04
N GLU A 9 10.21 -13.24 -14.75
CA GLU A 9 10.02 -14.29 -13.74
C GLU A 9 8.80 -14.00 -12.86
N GLN A 10 8.06 -15.04 -12.52
CA GLN A 10 7.06 -14.98 -11.45
C GLN A 10 7.71 -15.43 -10.15
N ILE A 11 7.88 -14.49 -9.22
CA ILE A 11 8.44 -14.75 -7.90
C ILE A 11 7.44 -14.39 -6.80
N SER A 12 7.49 -15.14 -5.70
CA SER A 12 6.77 -14.75 -4.48
C SER A 12 7.47 -13.55 -3.84
N LEU A 13 6.70 -12.54 -3.43
CA LEU A 13 7.25 -11.39 -2.69
C LEU A 13 7.92 -11.82 -1.38
N LEU A 14 7.48 -12.90 -0.76
CA LEU A 14 8.10 -13.41 0.46
C LEU A 14 9.50 -13.99 0.22
N SER A 15 9.76 -14.50 -0.99
CA SER A 15 11.09 -15.04 -1.34
C SER A 15 12.13 -13.94 -1.64
N THR A 16 11.71 -12.69 -1.73
CA THR A 16 12.58 -11.53 -1.98
C THR A 16 12.95 -10.75 -0.71
N LYS A 17 12.64 -11.31 0.46
CA LYS A 17 13.06 -10.74 1.74
C LYS A 17 14.58 -10.68 1.82
N THR A 18 15.07 -9.54 2.32
CA THR A 18 16.49 -9.31 2.57
C THR A 18 16.69 -8.81 3.99
N ASN A 19 17.91 -8.90 4.49
CA ASN A 19 18.28 -8.36 5.80
C ASN A 19 18.88 -6.94 5.68
N TYR A 20 18.64 -6.23 4.58
CA TYR A 20 19.15 -4.88 4.45
C TYR A 20 18.42 -3.94 5.40
N TYR A 21 19.20 -3.04 5.96
CA TYR A 21 18.76 -2.04 6.91
C TYR A 21 19.24 -0.66 6.43
N ILE A 22 18.35 0.32 6.47
CA ILE A 22 18.69 1.72 6.21
C ILE A 22 18.15 2.61 7.33
N SER A 23 18.93 3.63 7.69
CA SER A 23 18.54 4.56 8.73
C SER A 23 19.05 5.99 8.48
N ASP A 24 18.38 6.94 9.11
CA ASP A 24 18.78 8.35 9.10
C ASP A 24 20.15 8.59 9.78
N ASP A 25 20.58 7.68 10.68
CA ASP A 25 21.87 7.78 11.35
C ASP A 25 23.04 7.27 10.50
N LEU A 26 22.80 6.41 9.50
CA LEU A 26 23.85 5.66 8.82
C LEU A 26 23.97 6.00 7.32
N ASN A 27 22.90 5.87 6.57
CA ASN A 27 23.02 5.81 5.13
C ASN A 27 21.86 6.47 4.36
N ILE A 28 20.83 6.98 5.04
CA ILE A 28 19.79 7.77 4.39
C ILE A 28 20.28 9.21 4.25
N THR A 29 20.34 9.69 3.01
CA THR A 29 20.75 11.05 2.67
C THR A 29 19.57 11.99 2.44
N GLY A 30 18.40 11.44 2.14
CA GLY A 30 17.17 12.22 1.97
C GLY A 30 15.93 11.34 2.02
N TYR A 31 14.83 11.92 2.46
CA TYR A 31 13.55 11.22 2.51
C TYR A 31 12.36 12.16 2.28
N ASN A 32 11.25 11.59 1.81
CA ASN A 32 9.97 12.27 1.70
C ASN A 32 8.85 11.29 2.12
N PHE A 33 8.16 11.61 3.21
CA PHE A 33 7.04 10.82 3.72
C PHE A 33 5.74 11.57 3.51
N LYS A 34 4.78 10.91 2.88
CA LYS A 34 3.45 11.45 2.62
C LYS A 34 2.39 10.52 3.15
N LYS A 35 1.35 11.10 3.74
CA LYS A 35 0.09 10.45 4.06
C LYS A 35 -1.01 11.06 3.21
N ASN A 36 -1.90 10.25 2.72
CA ASN A 36 -2.99 10.68 1.86
C ASN A 36 -4.24 9.84 2.13
N ILE A 37 -5.38 10.50 2.20
CA ILE A 37 -6.71 9.91 2.28
C ILE A 37 -7.59 10.27 1.08
N ASP A 38 -7.09 11.13 0.16
CA ASP A 38 -7.88 11.65 -0.97
C ASP A 38 -8.00 10.65 -2.12
N ARG A 39 -7.10 9.69 -2.18
CA ARG A 39 -7.07 8.67 -3.24
C ARG A 39 -7.24 7.29 -2.66
N ASP A 40 -8.21 6.56 -3.18
CA ASP A 40 -8.40 5.13 -2.90
C ASP A 40 -8.56 4.78 -1.39
N SER A 41 -8.91 5.78 -0.56
CA SER A 41 -9.25 5.62 0.85
C SER A 41 -10.73 5.88 1.03
N TYR A 42 -11.45 4.89 1.55
CA TYR A 42 -12.90 4.99 1.74
C TYR A 42 -13.28 4.39 3.09
N ASN A 43 -14.02 5.14 3.89
CA ASN A 43 -14.55 4.69 5.19
C ASN A 43 -16.04 4.33 5.13
N ARG A 44 -16.63 4.36 3.94
CA ARG A 44 -17.98 3.91 3.65
C ARG A 44 -18.03 3.24 2.29
N VAL A 45 -18.54 2.04 2.23
CA VAL A 45 -18.75 1.26 0.99
C VAL A 45 -20.25 1.12 0.78
N LYS A 46 -20.74 1.60 -0.36
CA LYS A 46 -22.14 1.45 -0.78
C LYS A 46 -22.22 0.57 -2.01
N LEU A 47 -22.73 -0.65 -1.83
CA LEU A 47 -22.98 -1.59 -2.92
C LEU A 47 -24.48 -1.57 -3.28
N VAL A 48 -24.75 -1.55 -4.57
CA VAL A 48 -26.11 -1.44 -5.09
C VAL A 48 -26.37 -2.54 -6.11
N GLN A 49 -27.47 -3.27 -5.91
CA GLN A 49 -27.96 -4.28 -6.84
C GLN A 49 -29.31 -3.83 -7.42
N ASP A 50 -29.38 -3.72 -8.73
CA ASP A 50 -30.64 -3.41 -9.42
C ASP A 50 -31.46 -4.71 -9.63
N ASN A 51 -32.58 -4.84 -8.98
CA ASN A 51 -33.53 -5.92 -9.23
C ASN A 51 -34.56 -5.47 -10.26
N THR A 52 -34.35 -5.87 -11.53
CA THR A 52 -35.21 -5.46 -12.65
C THR A 52 -36.57 -6.13 -12.64
N LYS A 53 -36.77 -7.23 -11.90
CA LYS A 53 -38.07 -7.97 -11.85
C LYS A 53 -39.05 -7.34 -10.88
N GLU A 54 -38.57 -6.71 -9.81
CA GLU A 54 -39.41 -6.14 -8.76
C GLU A 54 -39.38 -4.60 -8.74
N GLY A 55 -38.59 -3.99 -9.62
CA GLY A 55 -38.41 -2.51 -9.61
C GLY A 55 -37.72 -1.97 -8.35
N VAL A 56 -37.25 -2.85 -7.48
CA VAL A 56 -36.65 -2.51 -6.20
C VAL A 56 -35.13 -2.59 -6.29
N ARG A 57 -34.48 -1.56 -5.76
CA ARG A 57 -33.00 -1.51 -5.64
C ARG A 57 -32.59 -1.98 -4.26
N LYS A 58 -31.79 -3.04 -4.18
CA LYS A 58 -31.17 -3.45 -2.92
C LYS A 58 -29.90 -2.65 -2.69
N VAL A 59 -29.72 -2.14 -1.47
CA VAL A 59 -28.57 -1.34 -1.07
C VAL A 59 -27.93 -1.98 0.15
N TYR A 60 -26.64 -2.25 0.07
CA TYR A 60 -25.83 -2.65 1.20
C TYR A 60 -24.81 -1.54 1.52
N VAL A 61 -24.65 -1.23 2.81
CA VAL A 61 -23.68 -0.22 3.28
C VAL A 61 -22.83 -0.83 4.38
N ALA A 62 -21.52 -0.83 4.17
CA ALA A 62 -20.53 -1.08 5.22
C ALA A 62 -19.81 0.23 5.52
N GLN A 63 -19.59 0.55 6.79
CA GLN A 63 -18.97 1.82 7.18
C GLN A 63 -18.19 1.70 8.49
N ASP A 64 -17.23 2.60 8.66
CA ASP A 64 -16.48 2.81 9.89
C ASP A 64 -16.77 4.21 10.44
N ASP A 65 -17.57 4.28 11.49
CA ASP A 65 -18.03 5.53 12.08
C ASP A 65 -16.89 6.29 12.78
N GLU A 66 -15.86 5.59 13.28
CA GLU A 66 -14.71 6.23 13.90
C GLU A 66 -13.86 7.00 12.87
N ASN A 67 -13.55 6.36 11.75
CA ASN A 67 -12.81 7.02 10.66
C ASN A 67 -13.66 8.07 9.94
N GLN A 68 -14.99 7.93 9.90
CA GLN A 68 -15.86 8.99 9.38
C GLN A 68 -15.82 10.25 10.26
N ARG A 69 -15.72 10.10 11.58
CA ARG A 69 -15.54 11.26 12.48
C ARG A 69 -14.20 11.96 12.30
N LYS A 70 -13.14 11.21 11.95
CA LYS A 70 -11.79 11.76 11.75
C LYS A 70 -11.61 12.45 10.40
N TRP A 71 -12.14 11.85 9.32
CA TRP A 71 -11.82 12.20 7.93
C TRP A 71 -13.02 12.74 7.14
N GLY A 72 -14.22 12.75 7.72
CA GLY A 72 -15.46 12.95 6.98
C GLY A 72 -15.88 11.66 6.25
N ILE A 73 -16.96 11.73 5.50
CA ILE A 73 -17.49 10.58 4.77
C ILE A 73 -16.79 10.45 3.41
N LEU A 74 -15.96 9.44 3.30
CA LEU A 74 -15.30 9.03 2.05
C LEU A 74 -16.01 7.77 1.52
N GLN A 75 -16.89 7.94 0.53
CA GLN A 75 -17.75 6.85 0.08
C GLN A 75 -17.26 6.22 -1.21
N TYR A 76 -17.06 4.90 -1.18
CA TYR A 76 -16.96 4.05 -2.36
C TYR A 76 -18.35 3.61 -2.82
N TYR A 77 -18.60 3.67 -4.11
CA TYR A 77 -19.86 3.22 -4.72
C TYR A 77 -19.57 2.22 -5.83
N GLU A 78 -20.31 1.10 -5.80
CA GLU A 78 -20.24 0.09 -6.85
C GLU A 78 -21.61 -0.55 -7.09
N LYS A 79 -21.91 -0.80 -8.38
CA LYS A 79 -23.01 -1.67 -8.78
C LYS A 79 -22.52 -3.12 -8.82
N VAL A 80 -23.20 -3.98 -8.08
CA VAL A 80 -22.90 -5.42 -8.07
C VAL A 80 -23.80 -6.16 -9.07
N ASP A 81 -23.36 -7.36 -9.46
CA ASP A 81 -24.08 -8.19 -10.39
C ASP A 81 -25.49 -8.55 -9.85
N LYS A 82 -26.47 -8.63 -10.77
CA LYS A 82 -27.86 -8.96 -10.46
C LYS A 82 -28.02 -10.36 -9.89
N THR A 83 -27.09 -11.27 -10.19
CA THR A 83 -27.09 -12.66 -9.73
C THR A 83 -26.42 -12.86 -8.37
N ALA A 84 -25.71 -11.83 -7.86
CA ALA A 84 -25.01 -11.92 -6.58
C ALA A 84 -26.01 -12.13 -5.43
N THR A 85 -25.71 -13.08 -4.57
CA THR A 85 -26.49 -13.33 -3.35
C THR A 85 -26.22 -12.25 -2.31
N GLU A 86 -27.14 -12.08 -1.37
CA GLU A 86 -27.00 -11.10 -0.29
C GLU A 86 -25.72 -11.32 0.55
N ASN A 87 -25.39 -12.58 0.83
CA ASN A 87 -24.16 -12.93 1.54
C ASN A 87 -22.89 -12.54 0.76
N GLN A 88 -22.89 -12.75 -0.56
CA GLN A 88 -21.76 -12.34 -1.40
C GLN A 88 -21.61 -10.82 -1.44
N ILE A 89 -22.71 -10.08 -1.50
CA ILE A 89 -22.69 -8.60 -1.47
C ILE A 89 -22.15 -8.12 -0.13
N LYS A 90 -22.60 -8.71 0.97
CA LYS A 90 -22.12 -8.38 2.31
C LYS A 90 -20.61 -8.63 2.47
N GLN A 91 -20.16 -9.84 2.14
CA GLN A 91 -18.75 -10.21 2.21
C GLN A 91 -17.87 -9.29 1.35
N ARG A 92 -18.33 -8.94 0.13
CA ARG A 92 -17.62 -8.00 -0.74
C ARG A 92 -17.54 -6.61 -0.12
N GLY A 93 -18.63 -6.11 0.45
CA GLY A 93 -18.67 -4.80 1.10
C GLY A 93 -17.74 -4.71 2.30
N ASP A 94 -17.76 -5.74 3.16
CA ASP A 94 -16.90 -5.81 4.34
C ASP A 94 -15.40 -5.94 3.94
N ALA A 95 -15.09 -6.75 2.93
CA ALA A 95 -13.75 -6.91 2.39
C ALA A 95 -13.22 -5.59 1.78
N LEU A 96 -14.04 -4.91 0.98
CA LEU A 96 -13.69 -3.60 0.41
C LEU A 96 -13.44 -2.56 1.50
N LEU A 97 -14.29 -2.50 2.53
CA LEU A 97 -14.10 -1.60 3.65
C LEU A 97 -12.78 -1.91 4.38
N LYS A 98 -12.50 -3.17 4.68
CA LYS A 98 -11.25 -3.58 5.33
C LYS A 98 -10.01 -3.15 4.55
N VAL A 99 -10.03 -3.28 3.22
CA VAL A 99 -8.89 -2.94 2.35
C VAL A 99 -8.74 -1.44 2.14
N LYS A 100 -9.87 -0.72 1.99
CA LYS A 100 -9.88 0.69 1.57
C LYS A 100 -9.90 1.68 2.74
N ASN A 101 -10.32 1.26 3.93
CA ASN A 101 -10.44 2.13 5.11
C ASN A 101 -9.09 2.36 5.80
N ARG A 102 -8.17 3.02 5.08
CA ARG A 102 -6.81 3.28 5.58
C ARG A 102 -6.20 4.54 4.98
N GLU A 103 -5.28 5.15 5.71
CA GLU A 103 -4.37 6.16 5.15
C GLU A 103 -3.38 5.49 4.18
N LEU A 104 -3.26 6.03 3.00
CA LEU A 104 -2.20 5.64 2.08
C LEU A 104 -0.90 6.32 2.50
N LYS A 105 0.09 5.54 2.83
CA LYS A 105 1.42 6.02 3.21
C LYS A 105 2.39 5.73 2.08
N SER A 106 3.14 6.75 1.67
CA SER A 106 4.23 6.61 0.71
C SER A 106 5.51 7.18 1.31
N LEU A 107 6.59 6.43 1.19
CA LEU A 107 7.91 6.83 1.63
C LEU A 107 8.86 6.76 0.44
N ARG A 108 9.47 7.89 0.12
CA ARG A 108 10.63 7.96 -0.79
C ARG A 108 11.87 8.17 0.02
N VAL A 109 12.90 7.42 -0.30
CA VAL A 109 14.19 7.48 0.38
C VAL A 109 15.29 7.57 -0.66
N GLU A 110 16.28 8.40 -0.36
CA GLU A 110 17.56 8.44 -1.05
C GLU A 110 18.62 7.95 -0.05
N CYS A 111 19.39 6.95 -0.42
CA CYS A 111 20.36 6.33 0.46
C CYS A 111 21.63 5.89 -0.28
N VAL A 112 22.67 5.60 0.48
CA VAL A 112 23.94 5.03 0.02
C VAL A 112 24.18 3.67 0.66
N GLY A 113 25.11 2.88 0.12
CA GLY A 113 25.57 1.63 0.74
C GLY A 113 24.67 0.40 0.48
N LEU A 114 23.59 0.53 -0.28
CA LEU A 114 22.87 -0.66 -0.78
C LEU A 114 23.66 -1.28 -1.95
N PRO A 115 23.63 -2.62 -2.09
CA PRO A 115 24.31 -3.27 -3.22
C PRO A 115 23.61 -2.96 -4.53
N TYR A 116 24.36 -3.03 -5.63
CA TYR A 116 23.83 -2.84 -7.00
C TYR A 116 22.77 -3.89 -7.39
N SER A 117 22.75 -5.03 -6.71
CA SER A 117 21.77 -6.10 -6.90
C SER A 117 20.42 -5.82 -6.23
N PHE A 118 20.33 -4.79 -5.37
CA PHE A 118 19.07 -4.41 -4.75
C PHE A 118 18.10 -3.87 -5.81
N ARG A 119 16.85 -4.33 -5.82
CA ARG A 119 15.87 -4.00 -6.87
C ARG A 119 14.48 -3.79 -6.29
N ALA A 120 13.59 -3.24 -7.12
CA ALA A 120 12.17 -3.28 -6.84
C ALA A 120 11.70 -4.73 -6.57
N GLY A 121 10.84 -4.89 -5.58
CA GLY A 121 10.41 -6.17 -5.02
C GLY A 121 11.28 -6.69 -3.86
N ASN A 122 12.47 -6.18 -3.64
CA ASN A 122 13.25 -6.51 -2.45
C ASN A 122 12.69 -5.81 -1.20
N TRP A 123 12.88 -6.44 -0.06
CA TRP A 123 12.50 -5.93 1.24
C TRP A 123 13.71 -5.34 1.95
N LEU A 124 13.45 -4.39 2.83
CA LEU A 124 14.45 -3.83 3.74
C LEU A 124 13.76 -3.30 5.00
N THR A 125 14.54 -3.21 6.07
CA THR A 125 14.11 -2.56 7.31
C THR A 125 14.51 -1.11 7.30
N VAL A 126 13.60 -0.22 7.73
CA VAL A 126 13.81 1.24 7.72
C VAL A 126 13.67 1.80 9.13
N LYS A 127 14.62 2.67 9.51
CA LYS A 127 14.55 3.51 10.69
C LYS A 127 14.64 4.98 10.27
N LEU A 128 13.65 5.78 10.68
CA LEU A 128 13.59 7.22 10.45
C LEU A 128 13.00 7.90 11.69
N ASP A 129 13.84 8.15 12.69
CA ASP A 129 13.43 8.71 13.97
C ASP A 129 12.67 10.04 13.86
N PRO A 130 13.07 10.99 12.99
CA PRO A 130 12.35 12.25 12.83
C PRO A 130 10.88 12.09 12.39
N LEU A 131 10.54 11.00 11.72
CA LEU A 131 9.20 10.74 11.22
C LEU A 131 8.27 10.02 12.21
N THR A 132 8.76 9.59 13.36
CA THR A 132 7.98 8.88 14.38
C THR A 132 6.76 9.70 14.83
N LYS A 133 6.96 11.00 15.05
CA LYS A 133 5.87 11.94 15.42
C LYS A 133 4.83 12.10 14.29
N ALA A 134 5.22 11.88 13.06
CA ALA A 134 4.31 11.89 11.90
C ALA A 134 3.58 10.55 11.71
N GLY A 135 3.78 9.58 12.62
CA GLY A 135 3.16 8.26 12.58
C GLY A 135 3.85 7.28 11.62
N PHE A 136 5.13 7.52 11.33
CA PHE A 136 6.01 6.53 10.74
C PHE A 136 6.34 5.47 11.81
N VAL A 137 6.37 4.20 11.42
CA VAL A 137 6.73 3.11 12.33
C VAL A 137 8.13 2.65 11.99
N ASN A 138 9.04 2.86 12.93
CA ASN A 138 10.44 2.45 12.82
C ASN A 138 10.60 0.94 12.93
N MET A 139 11.71 0.43 12.40
CA MET A 139 12.12 -0.97 12.49
C MET A 139 11.11 -1.95 11.88
N GLN A 140 10.32 -1.48 10.92
CA GLN A 140 9.44 -2.34 10.13
C GLN A 140 10.03 -2.66 8.77
N GLU A 141 9.59 -3.78 8.22
CA GLU A 141 9.90 -4.20 6.87
C GLU A 141 9.07 -3.41 5.85
N TYR A 142 9.76 -2.87 4.86
CA TYR A 142 9.18 -2.21 3.70
C TYR A 142 9.59 -2.94 2.43
N ILE A 143 8.72 -2.93 1.44
CA ILE A 143 9.04 -3.42 0.10
C ILE A 143 9.38 -2.23 -0.80
N ALA A 144 10.45 -2.35 -1.56
CA ALA A 144 10.75 -1.39 -2.61
C ALA A 144 9.82 -1.61 -3.79
N THR A 145 8.95 -0.63 -4.05
CA THR A 145 8.06 -0.65 -5.22
C THR A 145 8.74 -0.09 -6.45
N ASP A 146 9.78 0.73 -6.24
CA ASP A 146 10.64 1.29 -7.27
C ASP A 146 12.06 1.41 -6.73
N CYS A 147 13.05 1.21 -7.58
CA CYS A 147 14.46 1.29 -7.25
C CYS A 147 15.26 1.86 -8.42
N SER A 148 15.97 2.95 -8.18
CA SER A 148 16.85 3.57 -9.16
C SER A 148 18.25 3.72 -8.61
N HIS A 149 19.24 3.24 -9.36
CA HIS A 149 20.66 3.33 -9.03
C HIS A 149 21.31 4.43 -9.87
N THR A 150 22.06 5.31 -9.21
CA THR A 150 22.79 6.40 -9.86
C THR A 150 24.21 6.43 -9.33
N TRP A 151 25.18 6.50 -10.24
CA TRP A 151 26.60 6.71 -9.90
C TRP A 151 26.99 8.13 -10.28
N LYS A 152 27.40 8.91 -9.31
CA LYS A 152 27.82 10.30 -9.49
C LYS A 152 28.99 10.62 -8.54
N ASN A 153 30.04 11.25 -9.06
CA ASN A 153 31.20 11.65 -8.27
C ASN A 153 31.81 10.51 -7.42
N ASN A 154 31.87 9.31 -7.97
CA ASN A 154 32.34 8.10 -7.29
C ASN A 154 31.43 7.61 -6.12
N GLU A 155 30.22 8.14 -6.01
CA GLU A 155 29.22 7.71 -5.03
C GLU A 155 28.11 6.93 -5.72
N HIS A 156 27.68 5.84 -5.09
CA HIS A 156 26.54 5.05 -5.51
C HIS A 156 25.32 5.45 -4.68
N ILE A 157 24.39 6.15 -5.31
CA ILE A 157 23.15 6.65 -4.70
C ILE A 157 21.99 5.79 -5.18
N VAL A 158 21.17 5.36 -4.23
CA VAL A 158 19.97 4.56 -4.51
C VAL A 158 18.72 5.34 -4.10
N LYS A 159 17.78 5.50 -5.03
CA LYS A 159 16.48 6.11 -4.77
C LYS A 159 15.41 5.03 -4.75
N LEU A 160 14.63 5.01 -3.68
CA LEU A 160 13.61 4.00 -3.41
C LEU A 160 12.25 4.65 -3.23
N ASN A 161 11.23 4.06 -3.82
CA ASN A 161 9.86 4.21 -3.35
C ASN A 161 9.52 2.99 -2.50
N LEU A 162 9.12 3.23 -1.26
CA LEU A 162 8.88 2.19 -0.28
C LEU A 162 7.40 2.14 0.10
N SER A 163 6.87 0.94 0.21
CA SER A 163 5.51 0.68 0.67
C SER A 163 5.54 -0.29 1.85
N GLN A 164 4.69 -0.06 2.81
CA GLN A 164 4.44 -1.02 3.87
C GLN A 164 3.54 -2.13 3.30
N TYR A 165 4.03 -3.36 3.35
CA TYR A 165 3.24 -4.52 2.94
C TYR A 165 2.52 -5.09 4.16
N SER A 166 1.20 -5.20 4.09
CA SER A 166 0.43 -5.99 5.04
C SER A 166 0.00 -7.29 4.37
N LEU A 167 0.28 -8.41 4.99
CA LEU A 167 -0.16 -9.74 4.52
C LEU A 167 -1.69 -9.87 4.49
N ASP A 168 -2.42 -8.93 5.11
CA ASP A 168 -3.89 -8.91 5.15
C ASP A 168 -4.56 -8.46 3.83
N VAL A 169 -3.80 -8.14 2.80
CA VAL A 169 -4.30 -7.69 1.48
C VAL A 169 -4.19 -8.79 0.42
N GLY A 170 -3.94 -10.01 0.85
CA GLY A 170 -3.97 -11.16 -0.03
C GLY A 170 -5.36 -11.79 -0.05
N VAL A 171 -6.25 -11.35 -0.92
CA VAL A 171 -7.17 -12.18 -1.73
C VAL A 171 -7.79 -11.31 -2.80
#